data_037e1341417961c5debdb412841e7f36
#
_entry.id   037e1341417961c5debdb412841e7f36
#
_cell.length_a   1.000
_cell.length_b   1.000
_cell.length_c   1.000
_cell.angle_alpha   90.00
_cell.angle_beta   90.00
_cell.angle_gamma   90.00
#
_symmetry.space_group_name_H-M   'P 1'
#
loop_
_entity.id
_entity.type
_entity.pdbx_description
1 polymer ?
#
loop_
_entity_poly.entity_id
_entity_poly.type
_entity_poly.pdbx_seq_one_letter_code
_entity_poly.pdbx_strand_id
1 'polypeptide(L)'
;MKCLIASDIHGSAYWAERLCTAIESEQPDHIVLLGDLLYHGPRNDLPRDYAPKRVIPLLNALADRIIAVRGNCDAEVDQMVLDFPVMADYAMLFDEAGRELFLTHGHVFGAGMHNSVDHAPALPEGSALVYGHTHIKVNEASEAHPGLWLFNPGSVSIPKDGTHSYGIYEGGAFRHVILEEE
;
A
#
# COMPACT_ATOMS: atom_id res chain seq x y z
N MET A 1 9.94 -15.34 1.63
CA MET A 1 9.12 -14.22 2.13
C MET A 1 8.00 -13.92 1.13
N LYS A 2 6.76 -13.94 1.60
CA LYS A 2 5.59 -13.53 0.82
C LYS A 2 4.96 -12.31 1.49
N CYS A 3 4.80 -11.21 0.76
CA CYS A 3 4.14 -10.00 1.25
C CYS A 3 2.87 -9.74 0.46
N LEU A 4 1.76 -9.45 1.15
CA LEU A 4 0.60 -8.83 0.55
C LEU A 4 0.73 -7.32 0.73
N ILE A 5 0.60 -6.57 -0.35
CA ILE A 5 0.84 -5.11 -0.40
C ILE A 5 -0.46 -4.42 -0.80
N ALA A 6 -0.97 -3.56 0.07
CA ALA A 6 -2.21 -2.82 -0.17
C ALA A 6 -2.02 -1.32 0.13
N SER A 7 -2.84 -0.48 -0.50
CA SER A 7 -2.81 0.97 -0.36
C SER A 7 -4.19 1.57 -0.56
N ASP A 8 -4.38 2.76 0.00
CA ASP A 8 -5.53 3.60 -0.34
C ASP A 8 -6.88 2.91 -0.07
N ILE A 9 -7.07 2.46 1.21
CA ILE A 9 -8.30 1.84 1.73
C ILE A 9 -9.36 2.92 1.98
N HIS A 10 -8.93 4.12 2.37
CA HIS A 10 -9.77 5.31 2.57
C HIS A 10 -11.05 5.07 3.37
N GLY A 11 -10.99 4.21 4.39
CA GLY A 11 -12.10 3.96 5.31
C GLY A 11 -13.27 3.17 4.74
N SER A 12 -13.13 2.52 3.58
CA SER A 12 -14.13 1.62 3.03
C SER A 12 -14.18 0.31 3.79
N ALA A 13 -15.24 0.06 4.54
CA ALA A 13 -15.40 -1.20 5.25
C ALA A 13 -15.65 -2.36 4.29
N TYR A 14 -16.42 -2.14 3.23
CA TYR A 14 -16.67 -3.15 2.20
C TYR A 14 -15.36 -3.68 1.60
N TRP A 15 -14.48 -2.80 1.14
CA TRP A 15 -13.23 -3.21 0.51
C TRP A 15 -12.17 -3.69 1.51
N ALA A 16 -12.21 -3.18 2.76
CA ALA A 16 -11.35 -3.70 3.84
C ALA A 16 -11.72 -5.16 4.21
N GLU A 17 -13.00 -5.50 4.26
CA GLU A 17 -13.46 -6.88 4.50
C GLU A 17 -12.99 -7.82 3.37
N ARG A 18 -13.05 -7.38 2.11
CA ARG A 18 -12.55 -8.12 0.95
C ARG A 18 -11.03 -8.32 1.01
N LEU A 19 -10.30 -7.28 1.39
CA LEU A 19 -8.86 -7.36 1.59
C LEU A 19 -8.53 -8.37 2.71
N CYS A 20 -9.26 -8.38 3.82
CA CYS A 20 -9.06 -9.35 4.89
C CYS A 20 -9.30 -10.80 4.38
N THR A 21 -10.34 -11.04 3.60
CA THR A 21 -10.58 -12.34 2.97
C THR A 21 -9.41 -12.76 2.05
N ALA A 22 -8.87 -11.81 1.27
CA ALA A 22 -7.71 -12.05 0.44
C ALA A 22 -6.45 -12.38 1.27
N ILE A 23 -6.23 -11.67 2.38
CA ILE A 23 -5.12 -11.95 3.33
C ILE A 23 -5.25 -13.36 3.91
N GLU A 24 -6.46 -13.78 4.29
CA GLU A 24 -6.71 -15.13 4.79
C GLU A 24 -6.43 -16.21 3.73
N SER A 25 -6.75 -15.95 2.47
CA SER A 25 -6.50 -16.88 1.35
C SER A 25 -5.02 -16.94 0.95
N GLU A 26 -4.37 -15.78 0.85
CA GLU A 26 -2.96 -15.66 0.40
C GLU A 26 -1.96 -16.10 1.47
N GLN A 27 -2.33 -16.06 2.76
CA GLN A 27 -1.46 -16.42 3.89
C GLN A 27 -0.07 -15.78 3.80
N PRO A 28 0.04 -14.42 3.69
CA PRO A 28 1.33 -13.75 3.60
C PRO A 28 2.10 -13.80 4.93
N ASP A 29 3.43 -13.77 4.85
CA ASP A 29 4.31 -13.59 6.01
C ASP A 29 4.15 -12.18 6.59
N HIS A 30 4.02 -11.16 5.71
CA HIS A 30 3.83 -9.76 6.07
C HIS A 30 2.70 -9.12 5.26
N ILE A 31 2.00 -8.18 5.89
CA ILE A 31 0.99 -7.32 5.29
C ILE A 31 1.59 -5.92 5.22
N VAL A 32 1.82 -5.41 4.02
CA VAL A 32 2.35 -4.06 3.79
C VAL A 32 1.20 -3.13 3.48
N LEU A 33 1.00 -2.10 4.30
CA LEU A 33 0.00 -1.05 4.08
C LEU A 33 0.70 0.25 3.73
N LEU A 34 0.48 0.76 2.53
CA LEU A 34 1.20 1.93 2.00
C LEU A 34 0.47 3.26 2.28
N GLY A 35 -0.38 3.31 3.31
CA GLY A 35 -1.04 4.54 3.78
C GLY A 35 -2.43 4.79 3.21
N ASP A 36 -2.99 5.94 3.61
CA ASP A 36 -4.36 6.39 3.33
C ASP A 36 -5.40 5.35 3.77
N LEU A 37 -5.35 5.00 5.08
CA LEU A 37 -6.09 3.86 5.63
C LEU A 37 -7.54 4.21 5.99
N LEU A 38 -7.77 5.28 6.77
CA LEU A 38 -9.07 5.54 7.39
C LEU A 38 -9.82 6.72 6.80
N TYR A 39 -9.14 7.80 6.39
CA TYR A 39 -9.76 9.01 5.89
C TYR A 39 -9.83 9.00 4.35
N HIS A 40 -11.01 9.37 3.80
CA HIS A 40 -11.23 9.38 2.35
C HIS A 40 -10.45 10.49 1.62
N GLY A 41 -9.99 11.53 2.34
CA GLY A 41 -9.36 12.72 1.76
C GLY A 41 -10.38 13.70 1.15
N PRO A 42 -10.11 15.02 1.21
CA PRO A 42 -11.09 16.06 0.84
C PRO A 42 -11.31 16.15 -0.68
N ARG A 43 -10.48 15.51 -1.50
CA ARG A 43 -10.53 15.54 -2.96
C ARG A 43 -11.24 14.34 -3.58
N ASN A 44 -11.54 13.32 -2.77
CA ASN A 44 -12.17 12.08 -3.23
C ASN A 44 -13.65 12.06 -2.81
N ASP A 45 -14.49 11.44 -3.64
CA ASP A 45 -15.83 11.03 -3.19
C ASP A 45 -15.71 9.94 -2.12
N LEU A 46 -16.77 9.79 -1.32
CA LEU A 46 -16.80 8.71 -0.32
C LEU A 46 -16.74 7.34 -1.02
N PRO A 47 -15.83 6.45 -0.63
CA PRO A 47 -15.81 5.10 -1.17
C PRO A 47 -17.05 4.30 -0.72
N ARG A 48 -17.31 3.20 -1.41
CA ARG A 48 -18.38 2.28 -1.04
C ARG A 48 -18.28 1.90 0.43
N ASP A 49 -19.39 2.03 1.17
CA ASP A 49 -19.50 1.70 2.61
C ASP A 49 -18.39 2.39 3.45
N TYR A 50 -18.28 3.71 3.32
CA TYR A 50 -17.33 4.49 4.12
C TYR A 50 -17.71 4.40 5.60
N ALA A 51 -16.96 3.61 6.34
CA ALA A 51 -17.17 3.33 7.76
C ALA A 51 -15.84 3.06 8.49
N PRO A 52 -14.98 4.09 8.72
CA PRO A 52 -13.64 3.91 9.33
C PRO A 52 -13.69 3.15 10.65
N LYS A 53 -14.74 3.37 11.47
CA LYS A 53 -14.92 2.64 12.75
C LYS A 53 -15.09 1.12 12.59
N ARG A 54 -15.47 0.65 11.40
CA ARG A 54 -15.51 -0.79 11.08
C ARG A 54 -14.18 -1.27 10.52
N VAL A 55 -13.41 -0.42 9.83
CA VAL A 55 -12.08 -0.75 9.30
C VAL A 55 -11.07 -0.96 10.43
N ILE A 56 -11.11 -0.13 11.48
CA ILE A 56 -10.17 -0.19 12.62
C ILE A 56 -10.04 -1.60 13.21
N PRO A 57 -11.11 -2.28 13.67
CA PRO A 57 -10.97 -3.61 14.26
C PRO A 57 -10.51 -4.68 13.25
N LEU A 58 -10.83 -4.53 11.96
CA LEU A 58 -10.35 -5.44 10.92
C LEU A 58 -8.82 -5.37 10.80
N LEU A 59 -8.24 -4.17 10.75
CA LEU A 59 -6.80 -3.99 10.65
C LEU A 59 -6.11 -4.35 11.96
N ASN A 60 -6.65 -3.98 13.11
CA ASN A 60 -6.06 -4.28 14.43
C ASN A 60 -5.99 -5.79 14.71
N ALA A 61 -6.92 -6.58 14.16
CA ALA A 61 -6.86 -8.05 14.25
C ALA A 61 -5.63 -8.66 13.54
N LEU A 62 -4.95 -7.89 12.70
CA LEU A 62 -3.80 -8.29 11.88
C LEU A 62 -2.50 -7.56 12.29
N ALA A 63 -2.55 -6.78 13.38
CA ALA A 63 -1.51 -5.81 13.75
C ALA A 63 -0.10 -6.41 13.88
N ASP A 64 0.01 -7.65 14.34
CA ASP A 64 1.27 -8.37 14.54
C ASP A 64 2.04 -8.69 13.26
N ARG A 65 1.36 -8.63 12.09
CA ARG A 65 1.95 -8.89 10.77
C ARG A 65 2.01 -7.66 9.87
N ILE A 66 1.48 -6.51 10.34
CA ILE A 66 1.41 -5.29 9.53
C ILE A 66 2.71 -4.50 9.60
N ILE A 67 3.20 -4.11 8.43
CA ILE A 67 4.20 -3.07 8.23
C ILE A 67 3.50 -1.93 7.49
N ALA A 68 3.36 -0.76 8.12
CA ALA A 68 2.65 0.34 7.51
C ALA A 68 3.52 1.60 7.39
N VAL A 69 3.21 2.41 6.38
CA VAL A 69 3.76 3.76 6.19
C VAL A 69 2.64 4.78 6.12
N ARG A 70 2.95 6.04 6.42
CA ARG A 70 2.00 7.13 6.46
C ARG A 70 1.60 7.58 5.05
N GLY A 71 0.29 7.63 4.78
CA GLY A 71 -0.28 8.34 3.65
C GLY A 71 -0.47 9.84 3.92
N ASN A 72 -0.88 10.57 2.90
CA ASN A 72 -1.17 12.01 3.04
C ASN A 72 -2.49 12.29 3.75
N CYS A 73 -3.37 11.31 3.86
CA CYS A 73 -4.63 11.41 4.61
C CYS A 73 -4.53 10.83 6.02
N ASP A 74 -3.44 10.14 6.37
CA ASP A 74 -3.25 9.60 7.72
C ASP A 74 -2.75 10.68 8.67
N ALA A 75 -3.26 10.68 9.90
CA ALA A 75 -2.99 11.66 10.94
C ALA A 75 -2.68 10.99 12.28
N GLU A 76 -2.18 11.79 13.23
CA GLU A 76 -1.88 11.32 14.59
C GLU A 76 -3.08 10.67 15.28
N VAL A 77 -4.31 11.09 14.93
CA VAL A 77 -5.53 10.49 15.47
C VAL A 77 -5.71 9.03 14.99
N ASP A 78 -5.20 8.68 13.82
CA ASP A 78 -5.27 7.29 13.33
C ASP A 78 -4.34 6.39 14.14
N GLN A 79 -3.15 6.90 14.53
CA GLN A 79 -2.25 6.18 15.45
C GLN A 79 -2.86 5.96 16.84
N MET A 80 -3.82 6.78 17.27
CA MET A 80 -4.49 6.58 18.56
C MET A 80 -5.47 5.39 18.56
N VAL A 81 -5.86 4.89 17.40
CA VAL A 81 -6.89 3.84 17.24
C VAL A 81 -6.37 2.60 16.51
N LEU A 82 -5.20 2.68 15.88
CA LEU A 82 -4.54 1.55 15.22
C LEU A 82 -3.43 0.98 16.11
N ASP A 83 -3.41 -0.34 16.28
CA ASP A 83 -2.52 -1.06 17.19
C ASP A 83 -1.13 -1.36 16.57
N PHE A 84 -0.83 -0.80 15.42
CA PHE A 84 0.46 -0.88 14.72
C PHE A 84 0.98 0.50 14.33
N PRO A 85 2.31 0.71 14.19
CA PRO A 85 2.87 2.00 13.76
C PRO A 85 2.38 2.38 12.36
N VAL A 86 1.87 3.62 12.20
CA VAL A 86 1.37 4.11 10.90
C VAL A 86 1.97 5.47 10.48
N MET A 87 2.80 6.10 11.31
CA MET A 87 3.25 7.48 11.10
C MET A 87 4.65 7.62 10.48
N ALA A 88 5.26 6.54 10.01
CA ALA A 88 6.55 6.58 9.33
C ALA A 88 6.38 6.97 7.86
N ASP A 89 7.16 7.91 7.34
CA ASP A 89 7.12 8.32 5.93
C ASP A 89 7.63 7.22 4.99
N TYR A 90 8.44 6.30 5.51
CA TYR A 90 8.94 5.13 4.79
C TYR A 90 9.30 3.99 5.75
N ALA A 91 9.41 2.80 5.19
CA ALA A 91 9.99 1.63 5.83
C ALA A 91 10.89 0.88 4.84
N MET A 92 11.84 0.11 5.37
CA MET A 92 12.73 -0.75 4.56
C MET A 92 12.41 -2.20 4.86
N LEU A 93 12.26 -3.01 3.83
CA LEU A 93 12.13 -4.45 3.93
C LEU A 93 13.17 -5.09 3.02
N PHE A 94 13.77 -6.20 3.47
CA PHE A 94 14.77 -6.94 2.71
C PHE A 94 14.25 -8.35 2.47
N ASP A 95 14.33 -8.80 1.23
CA ASP A 95 14.01 -10.19 0.91
C ASP A 95 15.18 -11.15 1.24
N GLU A 96 14.97 -12.43 1.02
CA GLU A 96 15.98 -13.47 1.33
C GLU A 96 17.23 -13.37 0.44
N ALA A 97 17.13 -12.71 -0.72
CA ALA A 97 18.25 -12.42 -1.60
C ALA A 97 19.00 -11.12 -1.24
N GLY A 98 18.49 -10.37 -0.25
CA GLY A 98 19.02 -9.08 0.16
C GLY A 98 18.54 -7.91 -0.72
N ARG A 99 17.53 -8.10 -1.55
CA ARG A 99 16.91 -7.02 -2.33
C ARG A 99 16.20 -6.05 -1.38
N GLU A 100 16.48 -4.76 -1.54
CA GLU A 100 15.84 -3.70 -0.76
C GLU A 100 14.48 -3.33 -1.38
N LEU A 101 13.43 -3.36 -0.56
CA LEU A 101 12.12 -2.83 -0.87
C LEU A 101 11.91 -1.57 -0.03
N PHE A 102 11.95 -0.40 -0.67
CA PHE A 102 11.67 0.89 -0.04
C PHE A 102 10.17 1.13 -0.11
N LEU A 103 9.52 1.03 1.05
CA LEU A 103 8.07 1.18 1.20
C LEU A 103 7.75 2.63 1.53
N THR A 104 6.86 3.25 0.77
CA THR A 104 6.41 4.63 1.01
C THR A 104 4.98 4.82 0.47
N HIS A 105 4.36 5.95 0.75
CA HIS A 105 3.05 6.23 0.15
C HIS A 105 3.15 6.86 -1.26
N GLY A 106 4.15 7.69 -1.54
CA GLY A 106 4.31 8.35 -2.84
C GLY A 106 4.17 9.88 -2.79
N HIS A 107 3.79 10.45 -1.63
CA HIS A 107 3.61 11.90 -1.46
C HIS A 107 4.83 12.62 -0.81
N VAL A 108 5.75 11.88 -0.17
CA VAL A 108 7.02 12.38 0.38
C VAL A 108 8.19 11.88 -0.45
N PHE A 109 8.22 10.58 -0.70
CA PHE A 109 9.12 9.92 -1.65
C PHE A 109 8.30 9.33 -2.78
N GLY A 110 8.80 9.35 -4.01
CA GLY A 110 8.07 8.84 -5.17
C GLY A 110 8.89 8.91 -6.44
N ALA A 111 8.37 8.33 -7.50
CA ALA A 111 9.03 8.21 -8.80
C ALA A 111 8.62 9.28 -9.82
N GLY A 112 7.88 10.31 -9.42
CA GLY A 112 7.40 11.37 -10.33
C GLY A 112 6.31 10.94 -11.31
N MET A 113 5.77 9.74 -11.16
CA MET A 113 4.73 9.19 -12.04
C MET A 113 3.33 9.41 -11.46
N HIS A 114 2.35 9.71 -12.31
CA HIS A 114 0.92 9.73 -11.95
C HIS A 114 0.60 10.54 -10.68
N ASN A 115 1.19 11.73 -10.53
CA ASN A 115 1.05 12.63 -9.36
C ASN A 115 1.82 12.21 -8.09
N SER A 116 2.64 11.17 -8.12
CA SER A 116 3.62 10.98 -7.06
C SER A 116 4.69 12.06 -7.14
N VAL A 117 5.33 12.41 -6.02
CA VAL A 117 6.45 13.36 -6.07
C VAL A 117 7.64 12.75 -6.82
N ASP A 118 8.40 13.58 -7.53
CA ASP A 118 9.67 13.17 -8.11
C ASP A 118 10.80 13.35 -7.07
N HIS A 119 10.87 12.42 -6.16
CA HIS A 119 11.84 12.39 -5.08
C HIS A 119 12.17 10.93 -4.72
N ALA A 120 12.80 10.22 -5.63
CA ALA A 120 13.26 8.88 -5.37
C ALA A 120 14.49 8.90 -4.45
N PRO A 121 14.54 8.09 -3.38
CA PRO A 121 15.74 7.97 -2.55
C PRO A 121 16.87 7.30 -3.33
N ALA A 122 18.11 7.56 -2.93
CA ALA A 122 19.26 6.83 -3.47
C ALA A 122 19.26 5.40 -2.90
N LEU A 123 18.94 4.43 -3.74
CA LEU A 123 18.87 3.00 -3.40
C LEU A 123 19.90 2.21 -4.21
N PRO A 124 20.37 1.06 -3.71
CA PRO A 124 21.19 0.14 -4.48
C PRO A 124 20.51 -0.32 -5.77
N GLU A 125 21.31 -0.61 -6.78
CA GLU A 125 20.81 -1.17 -8.04
C GLU A 125 20.05 -2.49 -7.80
N GLY A 126 18.89 -2.64 -8.43
CA GLY A 126 17.99 -3.78 -8.26
C GLY A 126 16.96 -3.61 -7.16
N SER A 127 17.04 -2.55 -6.33
CA SER A 127 16.03 -2.23 -5.33
C SER A 127 14.65 -1.95 -5.95
N ALA A 128 13.61 -2.00 -5.13
CA ALA A 128 12.27 -1.61 -5.53
C ALA A 128 11.74 -0.43 -4.72
N LEU A 129 11.15 0.55 -5.39
CA LEU A 129 10.31 1.58 -4.79
C LEU A 129 8.86 1.10 -4.84
N VAL A 130 8.30 0.83 -3.67
CA VAL A 130 6.94 0.31 -3.50
C VAL A 130 6.08 1.43 -2.92
N TYR A 131 5.11 1.92 -3.68
CA TYR A 131 4.37 3.13 -3.33
C TYR A 131 2.87 3.04 -3.69
N GLY A 132 2.03 3.88 -3.07
CA GLY A 132 0.59 4.02 -3.29
C GLY A 132 0.21 5.36 -3.90
N HIS A 133 -0.74 6.09 -3.28
CA HIS A 133 -1.11 7.48 -3.54
C HIS A 133 -1.76 7.77 -4.90
N THR A 134 -1.26 7.18 -5.96
CA THR A 134 -1.71 7.49 -7.33
C THR A 134 -3.00 6.78 -7.69
N HIS A 135 -3.33 5.71 -6.98
CA HIS A 135 -4.45 4.78 -7.21
C HIS A 135 -4.37 4.10 -8.60
N ILE A 136 -3.17 4.00 -9.16
CA ILE A 136 -2.90 3.42 -10.47
C ILE A 136 -1.85 2.32 -10.29
N LYS A 137 -2.12 1.14 -10.84
CA LYS A 137 -1.18 0.02 -10.81
C LYS A 137 0.09 0.30 -11.61
N VAL A 138 1.24 0.00 -11.03
CA VAL A 138 2.56 0.07 -11.69
C VAL A 138 3.34 -1.20 -11.34
N ASN A 139 4.03 -1.79 -12.30
CA ASN A 139 4.94 -2.92 -12.08
C ASN A 139 5.97 -2.98 -13.22
N GLU A 140 7.00 -2.12 -13.16
CA GLU A 140 7.96 -1.93 -14.23
C GLU A 140 9.32 -1.40 -13.74
N ALA A 141 10.33 -1.51 -14.59
CA ALA A 141 11.60 -0.82 -14.37
C ALA A 141 11.43 0.69 -14.58
N SER A 142 12.04 1.48 -13.71
CA SER A 142 12.01 2.95 -13.84
C SER A 142 12.84 3.42 -15.02
N GLU A 143 12.26 4.20 -15.93
CA GLU A 143 13.00 4.91 -16.97
C GLU A 143 13.76 6.12 -16.41
N ALA A 144 13.16 6.83 -15.44
CA ALA A 144 13.73 8.05 -14.85
C ALA A 144 14.85 7.74 -13.82
N HIS A 145 14.79 6.57 -13.16
CA HIS A 145 15.74 6.15 -12.14
C HIS A 145 16.30 4.76 -12.49
N PRO A 146 17.29 4.67 -13.39
CA PRO A 146 17.84 3.39 -13.86
C PRO A 146 18.32 2.49 -12.70
N GLY A 147 17.99 1.20 -12.77
CA GLY A 147 18.29 0.23 -11.73
C GLY A 147 17.23 0.11 -10.65
N LEU A 148 16.20 0.96 -10.65
CA LEU A 148 15.09 0.90 -9.70
C LEU A 148 13.88 0.21 -10.33
N TRP A 149 13.24 -0.70 -9.60
CA TRP A 149 11.95 -1.28 -9.95
C TRP A 149 10.84 -0.47 -9.29
N LEU A 150 9.78 -0.17 -10.01
CA LEU A 150 8.61 0.55 -9.50
C LEU A 150 7.46 -0.42 -9.32
N PHE A 151 6.85 -0.40 -8.13
CA PHE A 151 5.64 -1.15 -7.87
C PHE A 151 4.61 -0.31 -7.12
N ASN A 152 3.39 -0.25 -7.67
CA ASN A 152 2.23 0.34 -7.02
C ASN A 152 1.08 -0.68 -7.08
N PRO A 153 0.49 -1.08 -5.95
CA PRO A 153 -0.58 -2.08 -5.94
C PRO A 153 -1.91 -1.57 -6.54
N GLY A 154 -2.01 -0.27 -6.86
CA GLY A 154 -3.27 0.40 -7.13
C GLY A 154 -3.97 0.80 -5.83
N SER A 155 -5.28 1.00 -5.88
CA SER A 155 -6.09 1.31 -4.70
C SER A 155 -7.05 0.18 -4.36
N VAL A 156 -7.16 -0.10 -3.07
CA VAL A 156 -8.14 -1.06 -2.54
C VAL A 156 -9.57 -0.54 -2.74
N SER A 157 -9.83 0.76 -2.55
CA SER A 157 -11.22 1.26 -2.49
C SER A 157 -11.62 2.26 -3.56
N ILE A 158 -10.68 3.07 -4.10
CA ILE A 158 -10.98 4.14 -5.07
C ILE A 158 -9.96 4.15 -6.23
N PRO A 159 -9.89 3.07 -7.02
CA PRO A 159 -8.93 2.97 -8.13
C PRO A 159 -9.21 4.02 -9.21
N LYS A 160 -8.14 4.54 -9.83
CA LYS A 160 -8.22 5.44 -10.98
C LYS A 160 -8.01 4.72 -12.32
N ASP A 161 -7.63 3.47 -12.28
CA ASP A 161 -7.39 2.60 -13.44
C ASP A 161 -8.48 1.52 -13.64
N GLY A 162 -9.60 1.66 -12.93
CA GLY A 162 -10.83 0.91 -13.16
C GLY A 162 -10.99 -0.39 -12.38
N THR A 163 -9.98 -0.87 -11.63
CA THR A 163 -10.09 -2.11 -10.87
C THR A 163 -9.49 -2.01 -9.47
N HIS A 164 -10.23 -2.45 -8.46
CA HIS A 164 -9.78 -2.59 -7.08
C HIS A 164 -8.71 -3.67 -7.00
N SER A 165 -7.63 -3.42 -6.26
CA SER A 165 -6.47 -4.32 -6.32
C SER A 165 -5.59 -4.26 -5.08
N TYR A 166 -4.77 -5.29 -4.96
CA TYR A 166 -3.60 -5.37 -4.10
C TYR A 166 -2.43 -6.01 -4.85
N GLY A 167 -1.27 -5.99 -4.26
CA GLY A 167 -0.08 -6.63 -4.80
C GLY A 167 0.36 -7.83 -3.98
N ILE A 168 1.06 -8.76 -4.61
CA ILE A 168 1.84 -9.80 -3.94
C ILE A 168 3.29 -9.65 -4.37
N TYR A 169 4.19 -9.70 -3.38
CA TYR A 169 5.61 -9.91 -3.58
C TYR A 169 5.99 -11.30 -3.09
N GLU A 170 6.56 -12.12 -3.95
CA GLU A 170 6.99 -13.47 -3.62
C GLU A 170 8.09 -13.93 -4.58
N GLY A 171 9.14 -14.59 -4.08
CA GLY A 171 10.22 -15.11 -4.91
C GLY A 171 10.96 -14.06 -5.74
N GLY A 172 11.08 -12.82 -5.24
CA GLY A 172 11.74 -11.71 -5.93
C GLY A 172 10.87 -10.99 -6.97
N ALA A 173 9.60 -11.35 -7.15
CA ALA A 173 8.70 -10.80 -8.18
C ALA A 173 7.44 -10.20 -7.59
N PHE A 174 6.94 -9.15 -8.24
CA PHE A 174 5.65 -8.52 -7.93
C PHE A 174 4.57 -8.99 -8.90
N ARG A 175 3.35 -9.12 -8.41
CA ARG A 175 2.14 -9.30 -9.22
C ARG A 175 0.96 -8.50 -8.65
N HIS A 176 0.06 -8.04 -9.50
CA HIS A 176 -1.22 -7.49 -9.09
C HIS A 176 -2.27 -8.59 -8.96
N VAL A 177 -3.18 -8.40 -8.02
CA VAL A 177 -4.38 -9.23 -7.85
C VAL A 177 -5.59 -8.30 -7.76
N ILE A 178 -6.62 -8.61 -8.53
CA ILE A 178 -7.87 -7.85 -8.54
C ILE A 178 -8.76 -8.32 -7.39
N LEU A 179 -9.33 -7.37 -6.67
CA LEU A 179 -10.39 -7.59 -5.69
C LEU A 179 -11.73 -7.58 -6.44
N GLU A 180 -12.38 -8.73 -6.48
CA GLU A 180 -13.68 -8.87 -7.16
C GLU A 180 -14.82 -8.32 -6.29
N GLU A 181 -15.82 -7.74 -6.93
CA GLU A 181 -17.11 -7.46 -6.31
C GLU A 181 -17.94 -8.76 -6.20
N GLU A 182 -18.53 -9.01 -5.04
CA GLU A 182 -19.59 -10.02 -4.88
C GLU A 182 -20.96 -9.39 -4.93
#